data_d8831d3212464968b0500b4343166add
#
_entry.id   d8831d3212464968b0500b4343166add
#
_cell.length_a   1.000
_cell.length_b   1.000
_cell.length_c   1.000
_cell.angle_alpha   90.00
_cell.angle_beta   90.00
_cell.angle_gamma   90.00
#
_symmetry.space_group_name_H-M   'P 1'
#
loop_
_entity.id
_entity.type
_entity.pdbx_description
1 polymer ?
#
loop_
_entity_poly.entity_id
_entity_poly.type
_entity_poly.pdbx_seq_one_letter_code
_entity_poly.pdbx_strand_id
1 'polypeptide(L)'
;MLLGAGGLGCPAALALAESQPDLRLIIVDPDRVDRSNLARQILYGEADLGAHKAEVAARRTGGEARVARFDAATADELLADADVLIDGTDDFPTRFLANDEALRRGIPLVHGAALGWTGQLLTVLPGRTACLRCLFEGPPDHAPTCAEAGVLAALCGLVGAAMARAALAVLRRDPEAGVLHRWDARTGTHRPLPLERDPACAACAAAASYEARS
;
A
#
# COMPACT_ATOMS: atom_id res chain seq x y z
N MET A 1 -5.78 -4.46 -6.33
CA MET A 1 -5.38 -3.10 -6.79
C MET A 1 -4.21 -2.59 -5.99
N LEU A 2 -3.24 -1.94 -6.62
CA LEU A 2 -2.07 -1.32 -6.00
C LEU A 2 -2.13 0.20 -6.21
N LEU A 3 -2.18 0.96 -5.13
CA LEU A 3 -2.04 2.42 -5.13
C LEU A 3 -0.59 2.82 -4.89
N GLY A 4 -0.06 3.64 -5.78
CA GLY A 4 1.32 4.11 -5.77
C GLY A 4 2.29 3.10 -6.38
N ALA A 5 2.94 3.49 -7.46
CA ALA A 5 4.00 2.74 -8.13
C ALA A 5 5.39 3.35 -7.80
N GLY A 6 5.56 3.75 -6.53
CA GLY A 6 6.76 4.34 -5.98
C GLY A 6 7.74 3.31 -5.40
N GLY A 7 8.48 3.72 -4.36
CA GLY A 7 9.51 2.89 -3.73
C GLY A 7 8.97 1.59 -3.14
N LEU A 8 7.76 1.57 -2.58
CA LEU A 8 7.09 0.39 -2.05
C LEU A 8 6.32 -0.36 -3.13
N GLY A 9 5.61 0.38 -4.01
CA GLY A 9 4.78 -0.21 -5.04
C GLY A 9 5.56 -0.97 -6.10
N CYS A 10 6.74 -0.50 -6.50
CA CYS A 10 7.58 -1.20 -7.47
C CYS A 10 7.95 -2.64 -7.03
N PRO A 11 8.56 -2.87 -5.86
CA PRO A 11 8.86 -4.22 -5.41
C PRO A 11 7.60 -5.03 -5.10
N ALA A 12 6.51 -4.40 -4.62
CA ALA A 12 5.24 -5.09 -4.41
C ALA A 12 4.65 -5.60 -5.73
N ALA A 13 4.59 -4.76 -6.78
CA ALA A 13 4.07 -5.13 -8.08
C ALA A 13 4.87 -6.28 -8.71
N LEU A 14 6.21 -6.20 -8.66
CA LEU A 14 7.08 -7.25 -9.19
C LEU A 14 6.86 -8.58 -8.45
N ALA A 15 6.85 -8.56 -7.13
CA ALA A 15 6.65 -9.76 -6.32
C ALA A 15 5.28 -10.40 -6.55
N LEU A 16 4.21 -9.61 -6.73
CA LEU A 16 2.88 -10.10 -7.06
C LEU A 16 2.86 -10.78 -8.44
N ALA A 17 3.39 -10.11 -9.45
CA ALA A 17 3.39 -10.63 -10.82
C ALA A 17 4.17 -11.95 -10.96
N GLU A 18 5.32 -12.07 -10.29
CA GLU A 18 6.12 -13.29 -10.33
C GLU A 18 5.53 -14.43 -9.50
N SER A 19 4.89 -14.11 -8.36
CA SER A 19 4.32 -15.12 -7.47
C SER A 19 2.97 -15.65 -7.93
N GLN A 20 2.21 -14.87 -8.70
CA GLN A 20 0.86 -15.20 -9.15
C GLN A 20 0.63 -14.61 -10.55
N PRO A 21 1.13 -15.24 -11.63
CA PRO A 21 1.04 -14.70 -12.99
C PRO A 21 -0.38 -14.44 -13.51
N ASP A 22 -1.36 -15.18 -13.01
CA ASP A 22 -2.78 -15.04 -13.39
C ASP A 22 -3.52 -13.97 -12.56
N LEU A 23 -2.82 -13.28 -11.66
CA LEU A 23 -3.42 -12.21 -10.86
C LEU A 23 -3.71 -11.00 -11.74
N ARG A 24 -4.96 -10.52 -11.72
CA ARG A 24 -5.31 -9.23 -12.29
C ARG A 24 -4.77 -8.11 -11.42
N LEU A 25 -3.59 -7.59 -11.76
CA LEU A 25 -2.93 -6.51 -11.03
C LEU A 25 -3.24 -5.16 -11.68
N ILE A 26 -4.03 -4.32 -10.99
CA ILE A 26 -4.32 -2.94 -11.41
C ILE A 26 -3.41 -2.00 -10.63
N ILE A 27 -2.63 -1.18 -11.34
CA ILE A 27 -1.65 -0.25 -10.77
C ILE A 27 -2.12 1.18 -11.00
N VAL A 28 -2.32 1.92 -9.92
CA VAL A 28 -2.80 3.32 -9.94
C VAL A 28 -1.68 4.23 -9.49
N ASP A 29 -1.26 5.16 -10.33
CA ASP A 29 -0.27 6.19 -10.00
C ASP A 29 -0.41 7.36 -10.98
N PRO A 30 -0.53 8.63 -10.52
CA PRO A 30 -0.66 9.80 -11.37
C PRO A 30 0.67 10.30 -11.94
N ASP A 31 1.79 9.91 -11.33
CA ASP A 31 3.08 10.53 -11.54
C ASP A 31 3.81 10.01 -12.78
N ARG A 32 4.85 10.78 -13.13
CA ARG A 32 5.84 10.39 -14.12
C ARG A 32 7.14 9.94 -13.46
N VAL A 33 7.87 9.12 -14.18
CA VAL A 33 9.20 8.66 -13.75
C VAL A 33 10.15 9.85 -13.70
N ASP A 34 10.79 10.05 -12.55
CA ASP A 34 11.78 11.09 -12.31
C ASP A 34 13.12 10.48 -11.90
N ARG A 35 14.22 11.11 -12.33
CA ARG A 35 15.59 10.66 -12.05
C ARG A 35 15.87 10.53 -10.55
N SER A 36 15.37 11.43 -9.73
CA SER A 36 15.57 11.43 -8.27
C SER A 36 15.00 10.19 -7.58
N ASN A 37 14.11 9.47 -8.26
CA ASN A 37 13.40 8.31 -7.73
C ASN A 37 14.04 6.97 -8.12
N LEU A 38 14.92 6.93 -9.14
CA LEU A 38 15.48 5.69 -9.69
C LEU A 38 16.27 4.86 -8.67
N ALA A 39 16.84 5.51 -7.65
CA ALA A 39 17.59 4.83 -6.60
C ALA A 39 16.74 3.86 -5.75
N ARG A 40 15.40 4.00 -5.73
CA ARG A 40 14.49 3.19 -4.92
C ARG A 40 13.27 2.65 -5.67
N GLN A 41 13.02 3.10 -6.89
CA GLN A 41 11.89 2.66 -7.71
C GLN A 41 12.37 1.70 -8.80
N ILE A 42 12.60 0.45 -8.40
CA ILE A 42 13.32 -0.57 -9.15
C ILE A 42 12.69 -1.01 -10.48
N LEU A 43 11.42 -0.65 -10.71
CA LEU A 43 10.74 -0.90 -11.99
C LEU A 43 11.08 0.13 -13.07
N TYR A 44 11.91 1.14 -12.80
CA TYR A 44 12.21 2.20 -13.75
C TYR A 44 13.71 2.33 -14.00
N GLY A 45 14.05 2.79 -15.19
CA GLY A 45 15.40 3.12 -15.59
C GLY A 45 15.47 4.46 -16.33
N GLU A 46 16.65 4.86 -16.74
CA GLU A 46 16.90 6.12 -17.46
C GLU A 46 16.06 6.24 -18.73
N ALA A 47 15.80 5.14 -19.43
CA ALA A 47 14.98 5.11 -20.65
C ALA A 47 13.49 5.38 -20.40
N ASP A 48 13.03 5.31 -19.14
CA ASP A 48 11.63 5.53 -18.78
C ASP A 48 11.36 6.97 -18.30
N LEU A 49 12.38 7.84 -18.23
CA LEU A 49 12.22 9.20 -17.71
C LEU A 49 11.11 9.96 -18.46
N GLY A 50 10.21 10.57 -17.69
CA GLY A 50 9.05 11.31 -18.18
C GLY A 50 7.83 10.45 -18.58
N ALA A 51 7.96 9.12 -18.69
CA ALA A 51 6.83 8.22 -18.88
C ALA A 51 5.96 8.11 -17.61
N HIS A 52 4.70 7.75 -17.75
CA HIS A 52 3.84 7.52 -16.59
C HIS A 52 4.26 6.27 -15.82
N LYS A 53 4.40 6.40 -14.48
CA LYS A 53 4.82 5.30 -13.61
C LYS A 53 3.90 4.09 -13.73
N ALA A 54 2.58 4.30 -13.68
CA ALA A 54 1.60 3.23 -13.81
C ALA A 54 1.74 2.45 -15.10
N GLU A 55 1.94 3.13 -16.25
CA GLU A 55 2.09 2.48 -17.56
C GLU A 55 3.38 1.65 -17.67
N VAL A 56 4.50 2.20 -17.17
CA VAL A 56 5.77 1.47 -17.17
C VAL A 56 5.71 0.26 -16.25
N ALA A 57 5.15 0.42 -15.04
CA ALA A 57 5.00 -0.66 -14.09
C ALA A 57 4.09 -1.76 -14.65
N ALA A 58 2.92 -1.41 -15.20
CA ALA A 58 2.00 -2.36 -15.80
C ALA A 58 2.65 -3.15 -16.95
N ARG A 59 3.36 -2.47 -17.87
CA ARG A 59 4.08 -3.13 -18.97
C ARG A 59 5.11 -4.16 -18.47
N ARG A 60 5.80 -3.87 -17.34
CA ARG A 60 6.85 -4.75 -16.82
C ARG A 60 6.32 -5.89 -15.95
N THR A 61 5.11 -5.76 -15.45
CA THR A 61 4.49 -6.76 -14.57
C THR A 61 3.33 -7.51 -15.23
N GLY A 62 2.96 -7.17 -16.46
CA GLY A 62 1.78 -7.72 -17.11
C GLY A 62 0.44 -7.22 -16.54
N GLY A 63 0.47 -6.16 -15.70
CA GLY A 63 -0.71 -5.59 -15.08
C GLY A 63 -1.47 -4.58 -15.94
N GLU A 64 -2.48 -3.96 -15.36
CA GLU A 64 -3.28 -2.89 -15.96
C GLU A 64 -2.88 -1.53 -15.35
N ALA A 65 -2.67 -0.51 -16.19
CA ALA A 65 -2.36 0.84 -15.72
C ALA A 65 -3.62 1.68 -15.55
N ARG A 66 -3.65 2.47 -14.48
CA ARG A 66 -4.57 3.59 -14.29
C ARG A 66 -3.75 4.83 -13.95
N VAL A 67 -3.58 5.73 -14.92
CA VAL A 67 -2.92 7.02 -14.71
C VAL A 67 -3.94 7.97 -14.08
N ALA A 68 -4.10 7.88 -12.77
CA ALA A 68 -5.10 8.64 -12.03
C ALA A 68 -4.60 8.94 -10.60
N ARG A 69 -5.05 10.06 -10.04
CA ARG A 69 -4.91 10.33 -8.61
C ARG A 69 -6.02 9.58 -7.89
N PHE A 70 -5.67 8.96 -6.77
CA PHE A 70 -6.66 8.40 -5.86
C PHE A 70 -7.15 9.50 -4.91
N ASP A 71 -8.37 9.95 -5.11
CA ASP A 71 -9.06 10.95 -4.30
C ASP A 71 -10.55 10.61 -4.16
N ALA A 72 -11.31 11.44 -3.46
CA ALA A 72 -12.73 11.19 -3.21
C ALA A 72 -13.59 11.12 -4.50
N ALA A 73 -13.15 11.80 -5.57
CA ALA A 73 -13.89 11.78 -6.84
C ALA A 73 -13.63 10.51 -7.66
N THR A 74 -12.44 9.92 -7.53
CA THR A 74 -12.01 8.76 -8.33
C THR A 74 -12.11 7.43 -7.59
N ALA A 75 -12.21 7.45 -6.25
CA ALA A 75 -12.18 6.25 -5.43
C ALA A 75 -13.30 5.25 -5.78
N ASP A 76 -14.50 5.73 -6.10
CA ASP A 76 -15.62 4.87 -6.44
C ASP A 76 -15.37 4.05 -7.71
N GLU A 77 -14.87 4.69 -8.76
CA GLU A 77 -14.53 4.04 -10.01
C GLU A 77 -13.34 3.11 -9.86
N LEU A 78 -12.28 3.59 -9.22
CA LEU A 78 -11.04 2.84 -9.08
C LEU A 78 -11.23 1.57 -8.26
N LEU A 79 -12.02 1.60 -7.19
CA LEU A 79 -12.20 0.47 -6.27
C LEU A 79 -13.35 -0.48 -6.66
N ALA A 80 -14.08 -0.23 -7.75
CA ALA A 80 -15.27 -1.00 -8.12
C ALA A 80 -15.02 -2.52 -8.19
N ASP A 81 -13.86 -2.92 -8.74
CA ASP A 81 -13.48 -4.32 -8.96
C ASP A 81 -12.34 -4.80 -8.05
N ALA A 82 -12.04 -4.10 -6.98
CA ALA A 82 -10.91 -4.45 -6.12
C ALA A 82 -11.28 -5.49 -5.07
N ASP A 83 -10.60 -6.64 -5.08
CA ASP A 83 -10.72 -7.67 -4.03
C ASP A 83 -9.79 -7.39 -2.85
N VAL A 84 -8.67 -6.73 -3.09
CA VAL A 84 -7.68 -6.26 -2.09
C VAL A 84 -7.14 -4.91 -2.53
N LEU A 85 -7.05 -3.98 -1.60
CA LEU A 85 -6.38 -2.69 -1.77
C LEU A 85 -4.99 -2.75 -1.14
N ILE A 86 -3.97 -2.45 -1.94
CA ILE A 86 -2.58 -2.37 -1.48
C ILE A 86 -2.16 -0.91 -1.56
N ASP A 87 -1.84 -0.32 -0.43
CA ASP A 87 -1.45 1.08 -0.32
C ASP A 87 0.06 1.22 -0.10
N GLY A 88 0.77 1.63 -1.15
CA GLY A 88 2.19 1.97 -1.16
C GLY A 88 2.44 3.46 -1.40
N THR A 89 1.45 4.32 -1.15
CA THR A 89 1.55 5.77 -1.32
C THR A 89 2.43 6.40 -0.24
N ASP A 90 2.90 7.61 -0.47
CA ASP A 90 3.80 8.32 0.45
C ASP A 90 3.17 9.58 1.09
N ASP A 91 1.95 9.93 0.72
CA ASP A 91 1.22 11.04 1.32
C ASP A 91 0.13 10.58 2.29
N PHE A 92 0.02 11.26 3.42
CA PHE A 92 -0.94 10.91 4.47
C PHE A 92 -2.41 11.04 4.06
N PRO A 93 -2.85 12.11 3.38
CA PRO A 93 -4.23 12.23 2.93
C PRO A 93 -4.70 11.01 2.13
N THR A 94 -3.92 10.57 1.16
CA THR A 94 -4.24 9.38 0.35
C THR A 94 -4.31 8.11 1.19
N ARG A 95 -3.39 7.90 2.14
CA ARG A 95 -3.39 6.74 3.05
C ARG A 95 -4.67 6.65 3.88
N PHE A 96 -5.06 7.78 4.49
CA PHE A 96 -6.29 7.81 5.29
C PHE A 96 -7.54 7.65 4.44
N LEU A 97 -7.58 8.24 3.25
CA LEU A 97 -8.67 8.03 2.31
C LEU A 97 -8.76 6.56 1.87
N ALA A 98 -7.62 5.94 1.53
CA ALA A 98 -7.58 4.52 1.17
C ALA A 98 -8.09 3.63 2.30
N ASN A 99 -7.71 3.93 3.56
CA ASN A 99 -8.25 3.23 4.72
C ASN A 99 -9.77 3.38 4.85
N ASP A 100 -10.27 4.60 4.75
CA ASP A 100 -11.69 4.88 4.94
C ASP A 100 -12.55 4.25 3.83
N GLU A 101 -12.09 4.35 2.58
CA GLU A 101 -12.77 3.75 1.44
C GLU A 101 -12.74 2.21 1.48
N ALA A 102 -11.62 1.62 1.88
CA ALA A 102 -11.50 0.18 2.08
C ALA A 102 -12.48 -0.32 3.16
N LEU A 103 -12.55 0.39 4.29
CA LEU A 103 -13.50 0.08 5.36
C LEU A 103 -14.96 0.20 4.89
N ARG A 104 -15.30 1.30 4.23
CA ARG A 104 -16.66 1.56 3.73
C ARG A 104 -17.17 0.47 2.77
N ARG A 105 -16.25 -0.10 1.97
CA ARG A 105 -16.56 -1.11 0.94
C ARG A 105 -16.38 -2.54 1.39
N GLY A 106 -15.85 -2.77 2.60
CA GLY A 106 -15.50 -4.11 3.06
C GLY A 106 -14.30 -4.72 2.32
N ILE A 107 -13.45 -3.91 1.68
CA ILE A 107 -12.27 -4.34 0.95
C ILE A 107 -11.08 -4.44 1.92
N PRO A 108 -10.38 -5.59 2.03
CA PRO A 108 -9.15 -5.69 2.79
C PRO A 108 -8.10 -4.68 2.33
N LEU A 109 -7.42 -4.04 3.29
CA LEU A 109 -6.33 -3.11 3.02
C LEU A 109 -4.99 -3.68 3.49
N VAL A 110 -3.99 -3.66 2.62
CA VAL A 110 -2.59 -3.90 2.96
C VAL A 110 -1.86 -2.56 2.86
N HIS A 111 -1.61 -1.94 4.01
CA HIS A 111 -0.94 -0.65 4.09
C HIS A 111 0.54 -0.81 4.39
N GLY A 112 1.41 -0.25 3.55
CA GLY A 112 2.85 -0.16 3.76
C GLY A 112 3.33 1.27 3.92
N ALA A 113 4.32 1.48 4.78
CA ALA A 113 5.02 2.76 4.89
C ALA A 113 6.51 2.56 5.13
N ALA A 114 7.33 3.45 4.59
CA ALA A 114 8.77 3.49 4.87
C ALA A 114 9.24 4.95 4.93
N LEU A 115 10.05 5.26 5.94
CA LEU A 115 10.64 6.59 6.13
C LEU A 115 12.00 6.44 6.83
N GLY A 116 13.03 7.05 6.27
CA GLY A 116 14.39 6.93 6.81
C GLY A 116 14.84 5.47 6.88
N TRP A 117 14.98 4.95 8.08
CA TRP A 117 15.41 3.59 8.40
C TRP A 117 14.26 2.70 8.93
N THR A 118 13.04 3.22 9.02
CA THR A 118 11.89 2.53 9.60
C THR A 118 10.89 2.14 8.52
N GLY A 119 10.45 0.89 8.52
CA GLY A 119 9.39 0.35 7.68
C GLY A 119 8.21 -0.13 8.51
N GLN A 120 7.02 -0.11 7.93
CA GLN A 120 5.78 -0.58 8.55
C GLN A 120 4.90 -1.32 7.55
N LEU A 121 4.16 -2.30 8.04
CA LEU A 121 3.12 -3.01 7.31
C LEU A 121 1.95 -3.28 8.25
N LEU A 122 0.75 -2.99 7.83
CA LEU A 122 -0.49 -3.32 8.52
C LEU A 122 -1.48 -3.93 7.53
N THR A 123 -2.02 -5.10 7.86
CA THR A 123 -3.16 -5.69 7.13
C THR A 123 -4.43 -5.43 7.91
N VAL A 124 -5.39 -4.76 7.27
CA VAL A 124 -6.69 -4.41 7.84
C VAL A 124 -7.78 -5.27 7.19
N LEU A 125 -8.53 -6.00 8.01
CA LEU A 125 -9.77 -6.66 7.59
C LEU A 125 -10.94 -5.84 8.12
N PRO A 126 -11.75 -5.19 7.25
CA PRO A 126 -12.87 -4.35 7.66
C PRO A 126 -13.83 -5.07 8.62
N GLY A 127 -14.21 -4.38 9.68
CA GLY A 127 -15.08 -4.95 10.72
C GLY A 127 -14.43 -5.97 11.65
N ARG A 128 -13.22 -6.46 11.36
CA ARG A 128 -12.55 -7.52 12.14
C ARG A 128 -11.31 -7.06 12.90
N THR A 129 -10.46 -6.23 12.30
CA THR A 129 -9.18 -5.81 12.89
C THR A 129 -9.12 -4.30 13.12
N ALA A 130 -8.10 -3.84 13.86
CA ALA A 130 -7.77 -2.42 13.94
C ALA A 130 -7.46 -1.86 12.56
N CYS A 131 -7.81 -0.60 12.32
CA CYS A 131 -7.51 0.14 11.10
C CYS A 131 -6.48 1.24 11.37
N LEU A 132 -6.10 2.00 10.33
CA LEU A 132 -5.15 3.12 10.47
C LEU A 132 -5.66 4.18 11.47
N ARG A 133 -6.97 4.43 11.53
CA ARG A 133 -7.55 5.38 12.49
C ARG A 133 -7.65 4.88 13.92
N CYS A 134 -7.47 3.59 14.17
CA CYS A 134 -7.27 3.08 15.52
C CYS A 134 -5.86 3.40 16.06
N LEU A 135 -4.89 3.64 15.14
CA LEU A 135 -3.51 3.97 15.49
C LEU A 135 -3.25 5.47 15.49
N PHE A 136 -3.89 6.21 14.57
CA PHE A 136 -3.65 7.61 14.32
C PHE A 136 -4.98 8.35 14.16
N GLU A 137 -5.19 9.41 14.91
CA GLU A 137 -6.42 10.21 14.83
C GLU A 137 -6.61 10.85 13.44
N GLY A 138 -5.53 11.17 12.76
CA GLY A 138 -5.54 11.77 11.44
C GLY A 138 -4.14 11.98 10.86
N PRO A 139 -4.04 12.60 9.68
CA PRO A 139 -2.77 13.03 9.14
C PRO A 139 -2.06 13.97 10.11
N PRO A 140 -0.76 13.81 10.38
CA PRO A 140 -0.01 14.76 11.21
C PRO A 140 0.13 16.10 10.48
N ASP A 141 0.04 17.20 11.25
CA ASP A 141 0.16 18.56 10.69
C ASP A 141 1.52 18.81 10.02
N HIS A 142 2.57 18.18 10.51
CA HIS A 142 3.94 18.30 10.01
C HIS A 142 4.63 16.93 10.04
N ALA A 143 4.49 16.17 8.97
CA ALA A 143 5.30 14.96 8.78
C ALA A 143 6.31 15.20 7.66
N PRO A 144 7.59 14.86 7.86
CA PRO A 144 8.56 14.93 6.80
C PRO A 144 8.15 13.96 5.67
N THR A 145 8.25 14.42 4.44
CA THR A 145 8.06 13.57 3.27
C THR A 145 9.25 12.63 3.06
N CYS A 146 9.06 11.58 2.26
CA CYS A 146 10.19 10.73 1.86
C CYS A 146 11.27 11.49 1.08
N ALA A 147 10.93 12.62 0.46
CA ALA A 147 11.89 13.48 -0.23
C ALA A 147 12.77 14.26 0.76
N GLU A 148 12.20 14.68 1.88
CA GLU A 148 12.91 15.46 2.92
C GLU A 148 13.74 14.57 3.86
N ALA A 149 13.14 13.49 4.36
CA ALA A 149 13.80 12.59 5.31
C ALA A 149 14.64 11.50 4.64
N GLY A 150 14.44 11.28 3.34
CA GLY A 150 15.01 10.15 2.63
C GLY A 150 14.37 8.82 3.05
N VAL A 151 14.75 7.75 2.37
CA VAL A 151 14.37 6.38 2.72
C VAL A 151 15.42 5.41 2.20
N LEU A 152 15.76 4.39 2.98
CA LEU A 152 16.65 3.33 2.55
C LEU A 152 15.99 2.46 1.47
N ALA A 153 16.59 2.39 0.27
CA ALA A 153 16.04 1.64 -0.86
C ALA A 153 15.81 0.15 -0.55
N ALA A 154 16.75 -0.48 0.17
CA ALA A 154 16.61 -1.88 0.59
C ALA A 154 15.39 -2.10 1.51
N LEU A 155 15.08 -1.13 2.38
CA LEU A 155 13.89 -1.17 3.22
C LEU A 155 12.61 -1.07 2.41
N CYS A 156 12.60 -0.25 1.35
CA CYS A 156 11.48 -0.20 0.40
C CYS A 156 11.25 -1.57 -0.25
N GLY A 157 12.32 -2.24 -0.67
CA GLY A 157 12.25 -3.59 -1.22
C GLY A 157 11.66 -4.60 -0.24
N LEU A 158 12.13 -4.59 1.01
CA LEU A 158 11.66 -5.47 2.07
C LEU A 158 10.17 -5.26 2.37
N VAL A 159 9.77 -4.01 2.60
CA VAL A 159 8.37 -3.70 2.92
C VAL A 159 7.45 -4.00 1.73
N GLY A 160 7.85 -3.64 0.50
CA GLY A 160 7.06 -3.92 -0.70
C GLY A 160 6.85 -5.43 -0.93
N ALA A 161 7.89 -6.25 -0.75
CA ALA A 161 7.76 -7.71 -0.81
C ALA A 161 6.85 -8.25 0.30
N ALA A 162 6.94 -7.69 1.52
CA ALA A 162 6.03 -8.05 2.61
C ALA A 162 4.57 -7.67 2.30
N MET A 163 4.33 -6.52 1.66
CA MET A 163 3.00 -6.12 1.19
C MET A 163 2.44 -7.12 0.16
N ALA A 164 3.24 -7.54 -0.81
CA ALA A 164 2.84 -8.55 -1.78
C ALA A 164 2.45 -9.87 -1.10
N ARG A 165 3.28 -10.37 -0.18
CA ARG A 165 2.99 -11.57 0.61
C ARG A 165 1.68 -11.43 1.38
N ALA A 166 1.46 -10.29 2.04
CA ALA A 166 0.24 -10.03 2.81
C ALA A 166 -1.01 -10.00 1.90
N ALA A 167 -0.93 -9.36 0.74
CA ALA A 167 -2.02 -9.32 -0.22
C ALA A 167 -2.37 -10.72 -0.76
N LEU A 168 -1.37 -11.54 -1.09
CA LEU A 168 -1.58 -12.92 -1.49
C LEU A 168 -2.19 -13.78 -0.38
N ALA A 169 -1.81 -13.55 0.88
CA ALA A 169 -2.40 -14.24 2.03
C ALA A 169 -3.89 -13.87 2.19
N VAL A 170 -4.24 -12.58 2.02
CA VAL A 170 -5.64 -12.13 1.99
C VAL A 170 -6.44 -12.85 0.89
N LEU A 171 -5.91 -12.90 -0.34
CA LEU A 171 -6.57 -13.58 -1.47
C LEU A 171 -6.73 -15.09 -1.23
N ARG A 172 -5.78 -15.71 -0.52
CA ARG A 172 -5.84 -17.14 -0.11
C ARG A 172 -6.66 -17.38 1.14
N ARG A 173 -7.27 -16.35 1.74
CA ARG A 173 -8.09 -16.40 2.96
C ARG A 173 -7.33 -16.85 4.22
N ASP A 174 -6.03 -16.64 4.24
CA ASP A 174 -5.14 -16.94 5.38
C ASP A 174 -4.25 -15.73 5.75
N PRO A 175 -4.83 -14.54 6.01
CA PRO A 175 -4.04 -13.36 6.32
C PRO A 175 -3.63 -13.30 7.80
N GLU A 176 -2.38 -12.91 8.04
CA GLU A 176 -1.99 -12.32 9.31
C GLU A 176 -2.45 -10.86 9.33
N ALA A 177 -3.51 -10.56 10.05
CA ALA A 177 -4.15 -9.25 10.06
C ALA A 177 -4.30 -8.70 11.49
N GLY A 178 -4.42 -7.36 11.63
CA GLY A 178 -4.46 -6.71 12.93
C GLY A 178 -3.12 -6.70 13.66
N VAL A 179 -2.02 -6.96 12.95
CA VAL A 179 -0.66 -6.89 13.49
C VAL A 179 0.10 -5.80 12.73
N LEU A 180 0.64 -4.83 13.45
CA LEU A 180 1.56 -3.85 12.89
C LEU A 180 2.98 -4.42 12.91
N HIS A 181 3.51 -4.76 11.75
CA HIS A 181 4.91 -5.11 11.59
C HIS A 181 5.74 -3.83 11.49
N ARG A 182 6.78 -3.73 12.32
CA ARG A 182 7.74 -2.63 12.28
C ARG A 182 9.15 -3.18 12.05
N TRP A 183 9.84 -2.60 11.09
CA TRP A 183 11.26 -2.86 10.83
C TRP A 183 12.08 -1.64 11.16
N ASP A 184 13.21 -1.85 11.80
CA ASP A 184 14.28 -0.85 11.96
C ASP A 184 15.54 -1.39 11.27
N ALA A 185 15.87 -0.79 10.13
CA ALA A 185 17.00 -1.22 9.32
C ALA A 185 18.36 -0.84 9.91
N ARG A 186 18.43 0.06 10.91
CA ARG A 186 19.69 0.37 11.62
C ARG A 186 20.11 -0.76 12.54
N THR A 187 19.14 -1.36 13.21
CA THR A 187 19.34 -2.42 14.20
C THR A 187 19.09 -3.81 13.63
N GLY A 188 18.53 -3.90 12.42
CA GLY A 188 18.09 -5.16 11.82
C GLY A 188 16.91 -5.81 12.55
N THR A 189 16.17 -5.05 13.37
CA THR A 189 15.07 -5.60 14.16
C THR A 189 13.77 -5.60 13.39
N HIS A 190 12.96 -6.65 13.62
CA HIS A 190 11.57 -6.74 13.22
C HIS A 190 10.71 -6.98 14.46
N ARG A 191 9.66 -6.18 14.62
CA ARG A 191 8.74 -6.27 15.76
C ARG A 191 7.31 -6.35 15.26
N PRO A 192 6.63 -7.50 15.39
CA PRO A 192 5.19 -7.60 15.24
C PRO A 192 4.51 -7.07 16.51
N LEU A 193 3.54 -6.17 16.36
CA LEU A 193 2.77 -5.55 17.42
C LEU A 193 1.28 -5.82 17.16
N PRO A 194 0.66 -6.75 17.86
CA PRO A 194 -0.79 -6.96 17.78
C PRO A 194 -1.53 -5.68 18.14
N LEU A 195 -2.54 -5.34 17.35
CA LEU A 195 -3.36 -4.15 17.54
C LEU A 195 -4.80 -4.55 17.83
N GLU A 196 -5.35 -3.96 18.87
CA GLU A 196 -6.77 -4.06 19.18
C GLU A 196 -7.53 -2.92 18.49
N ARG A 197 -8.77 -3.22 18.08
CA ARG A 197 -9.68 -2.18 17.57
C ARG A 197 -9.98 -1.20 18.70
N ASP A 198 -9.87 0.08 18.39
CA ASP A 198 -10.41 1.11 19.28
C ASP A 198 -11.95 1.09 19.21
N PRO A 199 -12.64 0.83 20.32
CA PRO A 199 -14.10 0.83 20.37
C PRO A 199 -14.73 2.17 19.98
N ALA A 200 -13.99 3.27 20.17
CA ALA A 200 -14.41 4.63 19.86
C ALA A 200 -14.05 5.05 18.41
N CYS A 201 -13.36 4.22 17.64
CA CYS A 201 -12.95 4.55 16.29
C CYS A 201 -14.16 4.67 15.35
N ALA A 202 -14.49 5.91 14.94
CA ALA A 202 -15.62 6.21 14.06
C ALA A 202 -15.51 5.51 12.69
N ALA A 203 -14.31 5.38 12.14
CA ALA A 203 -14.10 4.69 10.86
C ALA A 203 -14.41 3.20 10.95
N CYS A 204 -13.99 2.54 12.05
CA CYS A 204 -14.31 1.14 12.29
C CYS A 204 -15.80 0.92 12.59
N ALA A 205 -16.48 1.87 13.23
CA ALA A 205 -17.94 1.80 13.48
C ALA A 205 -18.75 1.87 12.19
N ALA A 206 -18.27 2.61 11.20
CA ALA A 206 -18.92 2.73 9.89
C ALA A 206 -18.47 1.66 8.87
N ALA A 207 -17.60 0.74 9.26
CA ALA A 207 -17.05 -0.25 8.34
C ALA A 207 -18.09 -1.28 7.90
N ALA A 208 -18.13 -1.58 6.60
CA ALA A 208 -18.78 -2.79 6.11
C ALA A 208 -18.01 -4.02 6.59
N SER A 209 -18.70 -5.12 6.89
CA SER A 209 -18.04 -6.35 7.28
C SER A 209 -17.28 -6.96 6.09
N TYR A 210 -16.04 -7.34 6.31
CA TYR A 210 -15.31 -8.15 5.34
C TYR A 210 -15.97 -9.54 5.27
N GLU A 211 -16.56 -9.83 4.14
CA GLU A 211 -16.97 -11.16 3.77
C GLU A 211 -16.02 -11.67 2.69
N ALA A 212 -15.31 -12.75 2.96
CA ALA A 212 -14.49 -13.37 1.93
C ALA A 212 -15.40 -13.76 0.77
N ARG A 213 -15.28 -13.09 -0.36
CA ARG A 213 -16.05 -13.41 -1.59
C ARG A 213 -15.80 -14.88 -1.94
N SER A 214 -16.87 -15.60 -2.18
CA SER A 214 -16.88 -17.06 -2.44
C SER A 214 -16.26 -17.40 -3.81
#